data_8d9ec3c134e3b34ab2263f1dbda2cfb7
#
_entry.id   8d9ec3c134e3b34ab2263f1dbda2cfb7
#
_cell.length_a   1.000
_cell.length_b   1.000
_cell.length_c   1.000
_cell.angle_alpha   90.00
_cell.angle_beta   90.00
_cell.angle_gamma   90.00
#
_symmetry.space_group_name_H-M   'P 1'
#
loop_
_entity.id
_entity.type
_entity.pdbx_description
1 polymer ?
#
loop_
_entity_poly.entity_id
_entity_poly.type
_entity_poly.pdbx_seq_one_letter_code
_entity_poly.pdbx_strand_id
1 'polypeptide(L)'
;MINLKGKRALVCGGTSGIGKSTVDSLVENGADVVVLSRSASGDNTISCDLEDLDALRELVTKEIEENGIFHILVNNSGGPPSGPIIEAQSNDFEKAFLRHVLASHTLVQLLLEGMKSSNYGRIINIISTSVKEPIPGLGVSNTIRGAMASWSKTLSKELPPQITINNVLPGFTDTERLTELKKTLSKQKGISQEEVESAWLSTVPEARLADPSELGQVVAFLCSSAASFIRGTSIPVDGGRTGSI
;
A
#
# COMPACT_ATOMS: atom_id res chain seq x y z
N MET A 1 -14.02 19.41 -1.98
CA MET A 1 -12.54 19.44 -2.01
C MET A 1 -12.01 18.56 -0.89
N ILE A 2 -11.02 17.74 -1.16
CA ILE A 2 -10.27 17.01 -0.14
C ILE A 2 -9.49 18.05 0.69
N ASN A 3 -9.53 17.92 2.01
CA ASN A 3 -8.77 18.79 2.91
C ASN A 3 -8.20 17.93 4.04
N LEU A 4 -6.86 17.88 4.10
CA LEU A 4 -6.10 17.13 5.11
C LEU A 4 -5.24 18.07 5.98
N LYS A 5 -5.53 19.38 5.95
CA LYS A 5 -4.79 20.37 6.75
C LYS A 5 -4.85 20.02 8.24
N GLY A 6 -3.68 20.04 8.88
CA GLY A 6 -3.53 19.65 10.29
C GLY A 6 -3.56 18.13 10.52
N LYS A 7 -3.51 17.32 9.46
CA LYS A 7 -3.34 15.87 9.57
C LYS A 7 -1.90 15.48 9.28
N ARG A 8 -1.34 14.63 10.13
CA ARG A 8 0.00 14.09 9.98
C ARG A 8 -0.09 12.64 9.50
N ALA A 9 0.64 12.29 8.46
CA ALA A 9 0.58 11.00 7.79
C ALA A 9 1.94 10.28 7.84
N LEU A 10 1.93 8.98 8.13
CA LEU A 10 3.07 8.09 7.94
C LEU A 10 2.83 7.26 6.67
N VAL A 11 3.71 7.40 5.68
CA VAL A 11 3.64 6.69 4.40
C VAL A 11 4.81 5.74 4.26
N CYS A 12 4.55 4.43 4.32
CA CYS A 12 5.56 3.42 4.05
C CYS A 12 5.84 3.33 2.55
N GLY A 13 7.12 3.16 2.17
CA GLY A 13 7.52 3.03 0.77
C GLY A 13 7.21 4.27 -0.07
N GLY A 14 7.26 5.47 0.52
CA GLY A 14 6.89 6.73 -0.11
C GLY A 14 7.94 7.34 -1.04
N THR A 15 9.04 6.63 -1.35
CA THR A 15 10.16 7.18 -2.14
C THR A 15 10.01 6.98 -3.65
N SER A 16 9.12 6.10 -4.11
CA SER A 16 8.91 5.83 -5.55
C SER A 16 7.49 5.34 -5.86
N GLY A 17 7.14 5.32 -7.13
CA GLY A 17 5.90 4.73 -7.67
C GLY A 17 4.63 5.19 -6.96
N ILE A 18 3.74 4.26 -6.64
CA ILE A 18 2.45 4.54 -5.97
C ILE A 18 2.66 5.22 -4.61
N GLY A 19 3.69 4.79 -3.86
CA GLY A 19 4.00 5.40 -2.56
C GLY A 19 4.36 6.88 -2.68
N LYS A 20 5.25 7.24 -3.61
CA LYS A 20 5.62 8.64 -3.88
C LYS A 20 4.41 9.46 -4.31
N SER A 21 3.63 8.95 -5.24
CA SER A 21 2.42 9.63 -5.69
C SER A 21 1.38 9.81 -4.57
N THR A 22 1.31 8.84 -3.65
CA THR A 22 0.50 8.99 -2.43
C THR A 22 1.01 10.14 -1.56
N VAL A 23 2.33 10.23 -1.34
CA VAL A 23 2.95 11.36 -0.60
C VAL A 23 2.56 12.68 -1.26
N ASP A 24 2.78 12.80 -2.57
CA ASP A 24 2.50 14.03 -3.31
C ASP A 24 1.00 14.43 -3.16
N SER A 25 0.08 13.48 -3.35
CA SER A 25 -1.36 13.75 -3.22
C SER A 25 -1.77 14.12 -1.79
N LEU A 26 -1.17 13.54 -0.76
CA LEU A 26 -1.45 13.91 0.63
C LEU A 26 -0.94 15.32 0.95
N VAL A 27 0.28 15.66 0.51
CA VAL A 27 0.89 17.00 0.68
C VAL A 27 0.08 18.07 -0.06
N GLU A 28 -0.31 17.83 -1.32
CA GLU A 28 -1.15 18.73 -2.11
C GLU A 28 -2.49 19.04 -1.42
N ASN A 29 -3.01 18.10 -0.66
CA ASN A 29 -4.24 18.27 0.11
C ASN A 29 -4.01 18.77 1.55
N GLY A 30 -2.78 19.17 1.89
CA GLY A 30 -2.42 19.88 3.12
C GLY A 30 -2.01 19.01 4.30
N ALA A 31 -1.74 17.72 4.09
CA ALA A 31 -1.18 16.85 5.13
C ALA A 31 0.31 17.13 5.35
N ASP A 32 0.76 16.97 6.59
CA ASP A 32 2.17 16.81 6.93
C ASP A 32 2.55 15.34 6.80
N VAL A 33 3.54 15.03 5.94
CA VAL A 33 3.84 13.65 5.57
C VAL A 33 5.25 13.26 5.98
N VAL A 34 5.35 12.16 6.73
CA VAL A 34 6.61 11.49 7.05
C VAL A 34 6.71 10.22 6.19
N VAL A 35 7.84 10.06 5.49
CA VAL A 35 8.11 8.91 4.63
C VAL A 35 8.95 7.88 5.37
N LEU A 36 8.46 6.65 5.47
CA LEU A 36 9.21 5.52 6.02
C LEU A 36 9.66 4.60 4.89
N SER A 37 10.96 4.47 4.68
CA SER A 37 11.54 3.49 3.74
C SER A 37 13.02 3.27 4.03
N ARG A 38 13.58 2.18 3.49
CA ARG A 38 15.02 1.87 3.62
C ARG A 38 15.94 2.91 2.99
N SER A 39 15.47 3.57 1.94
CA SER A 39 16.21 4.59 1.18
C SER A 39 15.76 6.01 1.48
N ALA A 40 14.92 6.21 2.50
CA ALA A 40 14.48 7.53 2.91
C ALA A 40 15.65 8.34 3.49
N SER A 41 15.77 9.59 3.09
CA SER A 41 16.81 10.51 3.56
C SER A 41 16.30 11.96 3.50
N GLY A 42 16.78 12.79 4.41
CA GLY A 42 16.37 14.19 4.53
C GLY A 42 15.28 14.40 5.59
N ASP A 43 14.71 15.60 5.59
CA ASP A 43 13.69 15.98 6.56
C ASP A 43 12.40 15.18 6.36
N ASN A 44 11.65 14.98 7.43
CA ASN A 44 10.39 14.22 7.44
C ASN A 44 10.54 12.78 6.89
N THR A 45 11.64 12.12 7.24
CA THR A 45 11.89 10.73 6.81
C THR A 45 12.34 9.84 7.96
N ILE A 46 11.93 8.54 7.89
CA ILE A 46 12.40 7.46 8.76
C ILE A 46 13.06 6.41 7.88
N SER A 47 14.37 6.23 8.03
CA SER A 47 15.10 5.15 7.34
C SER A 47 14.98 3.88 8.14
N CYS A 48 14.14 2.93 7.67
CA CYS A 48 13.90 1.67 8.36
C CYS A 48 13.50 0.56 7.38
N ASP A 49 13.95 -0.67 7.66
CA ASP A 49 13.43 -1.86 6.99
C ASP A 49 12.17 -2.36 7.73
N LEU A 50 11.10 -2.57 6.99
CA LEU A 50 9.85 -3.11 7.53
C LEU A 50 9.98 -4.56 8.06
N GLU A 51 11.08 -5.26 7.74
CA GLU A 51 11.38 -6.57 8.29
C GLU A 51 12.04 -6.50 9.68
N ASP A 52 12.55 -5.34 10.08
CA ASP A 52 13.11 -5.09 11.42
C ASP A 52 12.05 -4.44 12.31
N LEU A 53 11.22 -5.27 12.96
CA LEU A 53 10.12 -4.79 13.80
C LEU A 53 10.59 -4.05 15.07
N ASP A 54 11.78 -4.35 15.57
CA ASP A 54 12.30 -3.69 16.77
C ASP A 54 12.80 -2.29 16.44
N ALA A 55 13.59 -2.14 15.36
CA ALA A 55 13.95 -0.82 14.85
C ALA A 55 12.72 -0.01 14.45
N LEU A 56 11.70 -0.65 13.84
CA LEU A 56 10.45 0.00 13.46
C LEU A 56 9.74 0.59 14.68
N ARG A 57 9.63 -0.17 15.78
CA ARG A 57 9.04 0.30 17.04
C ARG A 57 9.81 1.47 17.62
N GLU A 58 11.12 1.33 17.75
CA GLU A 58 11.98 2.38 18.33
C GLU A 58 11.86 3.69 17.56
N LEU A 59 12.09 3.65 16.23
CA LEU A 59 12.12 4.84 15.39
C LEU A 59 10.76 5.55 15.30
N VAL A 60 9.67 4.78 15.14
CA VAL A 60 8.33 5.38 15.05
C VAL A 60 7.87 5.92 16.41
N THR A 61 8.19 5.27 17.52
CA THR A 61 7.90 5.79 18.86
C THR A 61 8.64 7.11 19.10
N LYS A 62 9.93 7.15 18.81
CA LYS A 62 10.73 8.38 18.89
C LYS A 62 10.14 9.51 18.05
N GLU A 63 9.74 9.21 16.83
CA GLU A 63 9.13 10.19 15.91
C GLU A 63 7.80 10.76 16.48
N ILE A 64 7.00 9.91 17.14
CA ILE A 64 5.77 10.35 17.80
C ILE A 64 6.07 11.23 19.02
N GLU A 65 7.06 10.89 19.82
CA GLU A 65 7.47 11.64 21.02
C GLU A 65 8.02 13.02 20.67
N GLU A 66 8.83 13.12 19.63
CA GLU A 66 9.50 14.36 19.22
C GLU A 66 8.58 15.29 18.40
N ASN A 67 7.75 14.74 17.52
CA ASN A 67 7.06 15.49 16.48
C ASN A 67 5.51 15.35 16.53
N GLY A 68 4.98 14.54 17.45
CA GLY A 68 3.54 14.38 17.69
C GLY A 68 2.91 13.21 16.93
N ILE A 69 1.63 13.04 17.17
CA ILE A 69 0.85 11.87 16.72
C ILE A 69 0.64 11.82 15.20
N PHE A 70 0.43 10.62 14.69
CA PHE A 70 -0.03 10.39 13.32
C PHE A 70 -1.55 10.17 13.26
N HIS A 71 -2.17 10.78 12.27
CA HIS A 71 -3.60 10.69 11.97
C HIS A 71 -3.90 9.70 10.83
N ILE A 72 -2.91 9.51 9.96
CA ILE A 72 -3.00 8.72 8.74
C ILE A 72 -1.84 7.74 8.70
N LEU A 73 -2.13 6.47 8.35
CA LEU A 73 -1.15 5.45 8.05
C LEU A 73 -1.40 4.91 6.65
N VAL A 74 -0.38 4.92 5.80
CA VAL A 74 -0.42 4.25 4.52
C VAL A 74 0.60 3.11 4.51
N ASN A 75 0.11 1.89 4.59
CA ASN A 75 0.90 0.69 4.45
C ASN A 75 1.13 0.38 2.97
N ASN A 76 2.34 0.62 2.50
CA ASN A 76 2.79 0.32 1.16
C ASN A 76 4.21 -0.23 1.20
N SER A 77 4.44 -1.36 0.58
CA SER A 77 5.75 -2.02 0.57
C SER A 77 5.97 -2.78 -0.74
N GLY A 78 7.24 -2.96 -1.08
CA GLY A 78 7.62 -3.75 -2.25
C GLY A 78 7.09 -5.19 -2.15
N GLY A 79 6.49 -5.69 -3.23
CA GLY A 79 5.97 -7.06 -3.25
C GLY A 79 7.09 -8.11 -3.26
N PRO A 80 6.77 -9.36 -2.88
CA PRO A 80 7.69 -10.49 -2.96
C PRO A 80 8.07 -10.81 -4.41
N PRO A 81 9.09 -11.65 -4.63
CA PRO A 81 9.46 -12.13 -5.96
C PRO A 81 8.29 -12.80 -6.70
N SER A 82 8.26 -12.68 -8.02
CA SER A 82 7.33 -13.41 -8.88
C SER A 82 7.83 -14.84 -9.10
N GLY A 83 6.90 -15.78 -9.27
CA GLY A 83 7.17 -17.17 -9.58
C GLY A 83 5.96 -18.07 -9.31
N PRO A 84 5.98 -19.32 -9.81
CA PRO A 84 4.99 -20.34 -9.46
C PRO A 84 4.99 -20.62 -7.97
N ILE A 85 3.80 -20.73 -7.36
CA ILE A 85 3.69 -20.92 -5.90
C ILE A 85 4.34 -22.21 -5.41
N ILE A 86 4.34 -23.26 -6.25
CA ILE A 86 4.91 -24.56 -5.89
C ILE A 86 6.44 -24.52 -5.78
N GLU A 87 7.09 -23.55 -6.42
CA GLU A 87 8.54 -23.37 -6.40
C GLU A 87 9.00 -22.40 -5.30
N ALA A 88 8.06 -21.68 -4.67
CA ALA A 88 8.36 -20.70 -3.64
C ALA A 88 8.89 -21.38 -2.37
N GLN A 89 9.92 -20.80 -1.78
CA GLN A 89 10.50 -21.29 -0.53
C GLN A 89 9.72 -20.75 0.68
N SER A 90 9.72 -21.49 1.79
CA SER A 90 9.08 -21.04 3.04
C SER A 90 9.56 -19.66 3.48
N ASN A 91 10.85 -19.38 3.33
CA ASN A 91 11.45 -18.08 3.64
C ASN A 91 10.88 -16.91 2.82
N ASP A 92 10.38 -17.15 1.59
CA ASP A 92 9.73 -16.11 0.79
C ASP A 92 8.39 -15.70 1.42
N PHE A 93 7.65 -16.68 1.96
CA PHE A 93 6.41 -16.43 2.70
C PHE A 93 6.68 -15.73 4.03
N GLU A 94 7.67 -16.19 4.79
CA GLU A 94 8.02 -15.63 6.10
C GLU A 94 8.40 -14.15 5.98
N LYS A 95 9.32 -13.81 5.07
CA LYS A 95 9.73 -12.43 4.81
C LYS A 95 8.58 -11.56 4.31
N ALA A 96 7.77 -12.08 3.41
CA ALA A 96 6.64 -11.33 2.89
C ALA A 96 5.56 -11.13 3.97
N PHE A 97 5.31 -12.12 4.83
CA PHE A 97 4.37 -11.99 5.96
C PHE A 97 4.88 -10.96 6.97
N LEU A 98 6.15 -11.02 7.32
CA LEU A 98 6.79 -10.06 8.22
C LEU A 98 6.67 -8.62 7.68
N ARG A 99 7.08 -8.39 6.44
CA ARG A 99 7.10 -7.06 5.80
C ARG A 99 5.70 -6.47 5.58
N HIS A 100 4.71 -7.29 5.25
CA HIS A 100 3.38 -6.80 4.92
C HIS A 100 2.42 -6.86 6.11
N VAL A 101 2.29 -8.02 6.77
CA VAL A 101 1.27 -8.23 7.80
C VAL A 101 1.76 -7.74 9.16
N LEU A 102 2.92 -8.25 9.61
CA LEU A 102 3.40 -7.93 10.96
C LEU A 102 3.86 -6.48 11.08
N ALA A 103 4.56 -5.94 10.09
CA ALA A 103 4.94 -4.54 10.08
C ALA A 103 3.71 -3.61 10.12
N SER A 104 2.70 -3.88 9.28
CA SER A 104 1.46 -3.10 9.27
C SER A 104 0.72 -3.19 10.60
N HIS A 105 0.67 -4.39 11.21
CA HIS A 105 0.05 -4.58 12.51
C HIS A 105 0.79 -3.81 13.61
N THR A 106 2.12 -3.88 13.62
CA THR A 106 2.97 -3.12 14.55
C THR A 106 2.73 -1.61 14.42
N LEU A 107 2.71 -1.08 13.20
CA LEU A 107 2.45 0.34 12.97
C LEU A 107 1.06 0.76 13.45
N VAL A 108 0.03 -0.05 13.19
CA VAL A 108 -1.31 0.24 13.71
C VAL A 108 -1.32 0.29 15.23
N GLN A 109 -0.65 -0.66 15.92
CA GLN A 109 -0.56 -0.66 17.39
C GLN A 109 0.09 0.63 17.92
N LEU A 110 1.18 1.09 17.29
CA LEU A 110 1.90 2.29 17.70
C LEU A 110 1.08 3.58 17.50
N LEU A 111 0.32 3.66 16.41
CA LEU A 111 -0.39 4.88 16.03
C LEU A 111 -1.81 4.98 16.61
N LEU A 112 -2.38 3.87 17.07
CA LEU A 112 -3.80 3.77 17.43
C LEU A 112 -4.20 4.74 18.55
N GLU A 113 -3.40 4.88 19.58
CA GLU A 113 -3.72 5.77 20.71
C GLU A 113 -3.74 7.25 20.29
N GLY A 114 -2.83 7.66 19.41
CA GLY A 114 -2.85 9.00 18.81
C GLY A 114 -4.09 9.24 17.95
N MET A 115 -4.49 8.24 17.15
CA MET A 115 -5.73 8.30 16.36
C MET A 115 -6.97 8.38 17.25
N LYS A 116 -7.01 7.64 18.37
CA LYS A 116 -8.10 7.71 19.35
C LYS A 116 -8.18 9.09 20.01
N SER A 117 -7.07 9.60 20.51
CA SER A 117 -7.01 10.88 21.22
C SER A 117 -7.42 12.07 20.33
N SER A 118 -7.09 12.01 19.03
CA SER A 118 -7.47 13.01 18.04
C SER A 118 -8.89 12.82 17.48
N ASN A 119 -9.59 11.76 17.87
CA ASN A 119 -10.90 11.39 17.33
C ASN A 119 -10.90 11.28 15.79
N TYR A 120 -9.78 10.85 15.21
CA TYR A 120 -9.59 10.71 13.77
C TYR A 120 -8.47 9.72 13.45
N GLY A 121 -8.76 8.75 12.59
CA GLY A 121 -7.76 7.82 12.06
C GLY A 121 -8.13 7.33 10.67
N ARG A 122 -7.12 7.22 9.81
CA ARG A 122 -7.24 6.65 8.47
C ARG A 122 -6.09 5.69 8.22
N ILE A 123 -6.42 4.44 7.98
CA ILE A 123 -5.46 3.39 7.68
C ILE A 123 -5.74 2.89 6.27
N ILE A 124 -4.77 3.03 5.38
CA ILE A 124 -4.88 2.62 3.98
C ILE A 124 -3.81 1.58 3.69
N ASN A 125 -4.22 0.44 3.15
CA ASN A 125 -3.30 -0.60 2.71
C ASN A 125 -3.27 -0.63 1.17
N ILE A 126 -2.11 -0.44 0.58
CA ILE A 126 -1.90 -0.66 -0.85
C ILE A 126 -1.60 -2.14 -1.06
N ILE A 127 -2.58 -2.90 -1.55
CA ILE A 127 -2.42 -4.33 -1.72
C ILE A 127 -2.42 -4.75 -3.20
N SER A 128 -3.45 -5.40 -3.73
CA SER A 128 -3.47 -5.84 -5.14
C SER A 128 -4.86 -6.30 -5.55
N THR A 129 -5.20 -6.19 -6.83
CA THR A 129 -6.37 -6.85 -7.42
C THR A 129 -6.34 -8.38 -7.28
N SER A 130 -5.16 -8.96 -7.03
CA SER A 130 -5.00 -10.40 -6.78
C SER A 130 -5.77 -10.92 -5.56
N VAL A 131 -6.23 -10.03 -4.68
CA VAL A 131 -7.13 -10.36 -3.56
C VAL A 131 -8.50 -10.82 -4.06
N LYS A 132 -8.95 -10.30 -5.20
CA LYS A 132 -10.20 -10.69 -5.85
C LYS A 132 -10.00 -11.81 -6.88
N GLU A 133 -8.95 -11.71 -7.66
CA GLU A 133 -8.61 -12.67 -8.72
C GLU A 133 -7.12 -13.00 -8.66
N PRO A 134 -6.72 -14.19 -8.15
CA PRO A 134 -5.33 -14.58 -8.07
C PRO A 134 -4.63 -14.51 -9.43
N ILE A 135 -3.46 -13.88 -9.45
CA ILE A 135 -2.68 -13.70 -10.68
C ILE A 135 -1.67 -14.84 -10.82
N PRO A 136 -1.69 -15.63 -11.90
CA PRO A 136 -0.70 -16.67 -12.13
C PRO A 136 0.73 -16.14 -12.10
N GLY A 137 1.65 -16.88 -11.48
CA GLY A 137 3.05 -16.48 -11.33
C GLY A 137 3.31 -15.46 -10.20
N LEU A 138 2.31 -15.13 -9.37
CA LEU A 138 2.47 -14.27 -8.21
C LEU A 138 2.07 -14.98 -6.90
N GLY A 139 2.43 -16.26 -6.74
CA GLY A 139 1.91 -17.12 -5.69
C GLY A 139 2.08 -16.59 -4.28
N VAL A 140 3.30 -16.22 -3.86
CA VAL A 140 3.56 -15.63 -2.54
C VAL A 140 2.79 -14.32 -2.38
N SER A 141 2.84 -13.45 -3.39
CA SER A 141 2.14 -12.16 -3.35
C SER A 141 0.62 -12.33 -3.18
N ASN A 142 -0.01 -13.22 -3.96
CA ASN A 142 -1.44 -13.48 -3.85
C ASN A 142 -1.83 -13.92 -2.44
N THR A 143 -1.06 -14.82 -1.84
CA THR A 143 -1.28 -15.35 -0.50
C THR A 143 -1.17 -14.24 0.56
N ILE A 144 -0.10 -13.45 0.52
CA ILE A 144 0.14 -12.41 1.52
C ILE A 144 -0.83 -11.24 1.37
N ARG A 145 -1.18 -10.86 0.14
CA ARG A 145 -2.19 -9.81 -0.09
C ARG A 145 -3.59 -10.26 0.35
N GLY A 146 -3.91 -11.54 0.18
CA GLY A 146 -5.12 -12.15 0.74
C GLY A 146 -5.14 -12.09 2.26
N ALA A 147 -4.02 -12.44 2.92
CA ALA A 147 -3.88 -12.31 4.37
C ALA A 147 -4.07 -10.86 4.84
N MET A 148 -3.47 -9.88 4.15
CA MET A 148 -3.66 -8.45 4.43
C MET A 148 -5.12 -8.00 4.32
N ALA A 149 -5.84 -8.46 3.30
CA ALA A 149 -7.25 -8.13 3.12
C ALA A 149 -8.11 -8.71 4.26
N SER A 150 -7.87 -9.95 4.67
CA SER A 150 -8.55 -10.60 5.80
C SER A 150 -8.24 -9.89 7.11
N TRP A 151 -6.98 -9.60 7.40
CA TRP A 151 -6.55 -8.85 8.58
C TRP A 151 -7.20 -7.46 8.62
N SER A 152 -7.19 -6.74 7.52
CA SER A 152 -7.82 -5.42 7.40
C SER A 152 -9.32 -5.48 7.67
N LYS A 153 -10.01 -6.48 7.12
CA LYS A 153 -11.45 -6.68 7.35
C LYS A 153 -11.76 -6.99 8.80
N THR A 154 -10.99 -7.85 9.44
CA THR A 154 -11.13 -8.16 10.86
C THR A 154 -10.94 -6.90 11.71
N LEU A 155 -9.82 -6.20 11.51
CA LEU A 155 -9.51 -4.98 12.25
C LEU A 155 -10.58 -3.89 12.05
N SER A 156 -11.19 -3.80 10.86
CA SER A 156 -12.26 -2.84 10.60
C SER A 156 -13.49 -3.01 11.51
N LYS A 157 -13.69 -4.18 12.10
CA LYS A 157 -14.79 -4.46 13.03
C LYS A 157 -14.46 -4.08 14.48
N GLU A 158 -13.17 -3.98 14.79
CA GLU A 158 -12.66 -3.80 16.15
C GLU A 158 -12.20 -2.35 16.43
N LEU A 159 -11.84 -1.60 15.38
CA LEU A 159 -11.44 -0.21 15.53
C LEU A 159 -12.58 0.70 16.04
N PRO A 160 -12.28 1.76 16.80
CA PRO A 160 -13.27 2.76 17.23
C PRO A 160 -13.99 3.44 16.05
N PRO A 161 -15.17 4.06 16.27
CA PRO A 161 -15.99 4.62 15.19
C PRO A 161 -15.30 5.61 14.25
N GLN A 162 -14.40 6.45 14.75
CA GLN A 162 -13.75 7.53 13.98
C GLN A 162 -12.50 7.08 13.22
N ILE A 163 -12.09 5.81 13.37
CA ILE A 163 -10.91 5.26 12.73
C ILE A 163 -11.34 4.27 11.66
N THR A 164 -11.02 4.55 10.40
CA THR A 164 -11.32 3.66 9.28
C THR A 164 -10.07 2.96 8.76
N ILE A 165 -10.24 1.74 8.26
CA ILE A 165 -9.21 0.99 7.53
C ILE A 165 -9.80 0.50 6.22
N ASN A 166 -9.08 0.74 5.11
CA ASN A 166 -9.50 0.33 3.78
C ASN A 166 -8.30 -0.14 2.94
N ASN A 167 -8.56 -0.94 1.94
CA ASN A 167 -7.55 -1.42 1.01
C ASN A 167 -7.76 -0.78 -0.36
N VAL A 168 -6.68 -0.31 -0.96
CA VAL A 168 -6.62 0.07 -2.37
C VAL A 168 -5.98 -1.10 -3.14
N LEU A 169 -6.60 -1.52 -4.21
CA LEU A 169 -6.18 -2.64 -5.05
C LEU A 169 -5.73 -2.11 -6.41
N PRO A 170 -4.43 -1.78 -6.56
CA PRO A 170 -3.89 -1.34 -7.86
C PRO A 170 -4.04 -2.42 -8.93
N GLY A 171 -4.42 -1.98 -10.15
CA GLY A 171 -4.20 -2.71 -11.38
C GLY A 171 -2.79 -2.48 -11.93
N PHE A 172 -2.63 -2.58 -13.25
CA PHE A 172 -1.36 -2.26 -13.91
C PHE A 172 -1.12 -0.75 -13.85
N THR A 173 -0.17 -0.34 -13.00
CA THR A 173 0.18 1.04 -12.75
C THR A 173 1.59 1.31 -13.28
N ASP A 174 1.80 2.40 -14.03
CA ASP A 174 3.08 2.76 -14.63
C ASP A 174 4.10 3.14 -13.57
N THR A 175 4.93 2.18 -13.20
CA THR A 175 5.96 2.27 -12.16
C THR A 175 7.21 1.52 -12.60
N GLU A 176 8.36 1.88 -12.03
CA GLU A 176 9.61 1.13 -12.26
C GLU A 176 9.45 -0.36 -11.98
N ARG A 177 8.70 -0.71 -10.92
CA ARG A 177 8.44 -2.11 -10.58
C ARG A 177 7.65 -2.84 -11.69
N LEU A 178 6.67 -2.20 -12.31
CA LEU A 178 5.93 -2.81 -13.42
C LEU A 178 6.83 -2.97 -14.65
N THR A 179 7.72 -2.01 -14.89
CA THR A 179 8.74 -2.09 -15.95
C THR A 179 9.71 -3.25 -15.71
N GLU A 180 10.16 -3.46 -14.48
CA GLU A 180 11.01 -4.60 -14.12
C GLU A 180 10.28 -5.95 -14.30
N LEU A 181 9.01 -6.01 -13.89
CA LEU A 181 8.18 -7.20 -14.11
C LEU A 181 8.00 -7.49 -15.61
N LYS A 182 7.75 -6.45 -16.42
CA LYS A 182 7.66 -6.55 -17.89
C LYS A 182 8.92 -7.15 -18.49
N LYS A 183 10.10 -6.66 -18.10
CA LYS A 183 11.41 -7.19 -18.53
C LYS A 183 11.60 -8.66 -18.14
N THR A 184 11.21 -9.00 -16.91
CA THR A 184 11.33 -10.37 -16.40
C THR A 184 10.44 -11.33 -17.18
N LEU A 185 9.17 -10.97 -17.39
CA LEU A 185 8.22 -11.79 -18.14
C LEU A 185 8.59 -11.92 -19.63
N SER A 186 9.10 -10.85 -20.25
CA SER A 186 9.62 -10.86 -21.61
C SER A 186 10.72 -11.93 -21.76
N LYS A 187 11.70 -11.95 -20.85
CA LYS A 187 12.78 -12.95 -20.86
C LYS A 187 12.26 -14.36 -20.60
N GLN A 188 11.37 -14.55 -19.63
CA GLN A 188 10.84 -15.88 -19.29
C GLN A 188 10.01 -16.50 -20.41
N LYS A 189 9.23 -15.67 -21.14
CA LYS A 189 8.34 -16.13 -22.20
C LYS A 189 8.98 -16.11 -23.59
N GLY A 190 10.16 -15.48 -23.75
CA GLY A 190 10.81 -15.33 -25.05
C GLY A 190 10.05 -14.44 -26.02
N ILE A 191 9.33 -13.42 -25.52
CA ILE A 191 8.55 -12.45 -26.29
C ILE A 191 9.04 -11.04 -26.01
N SER A 192 8.67 -10.05 -26.85
CA SER A 192 9.07 -8.65 -26.64
C SER A 192 8.38 -8.02 -25.42
N GLN A 193 8.90 -6.91 -24.93
CA GLN A 193 8.27 -6.17 -23.83
C GLN A 193 6.94 -5.54 -24.28
N GLU A 194 6.84 -5.16 -25.52
CA GLU A 194 5.64 -4.62 -26.18
C GLU A 194 4.53 -5.67 -26.24
N GLU A 195 4.88 -6.92 -26.54
CA GLU A 195 3.92 -8.04 -26.54
C GLU A 195 3.41 -8.33 -25.11
N VAL A 196 4.30 -8.26 -24.09
CA VAL A 196 3.88 -8.41 -22.68
C VAL A 196 2.90 -7.28 -22.30
N GLU A 197 3.22 -6.02 -22.62
CA GLU A 197 2.35 -4.89 -22.31
C GLU A 197 1.02 -4.96 -23.06
N SER A 198 1.03 -5.28 -24.33
CA SER A 198 -0.18 -5.46 -25.13
C SER A 198 -1.09 -6.56 -24.54
N ALA A 199 -0.50 -7.66 -24.08
CA ALA A 199 -1.25 -8.71 -23.40
C ALA A 199 -1.86 -8.24 -22.06
N TRP A 200 -1.19 -7.37 -21.32
CA TRP A 200 -1.76 -6.74 -20.12
C TRP A 200 -2.92 -5.82 -20.48
N LEU A 201 -2.69 -4.89 -21.40
CA LEU A 201 -3.67 -3.88 -21.79
C LEU A 201 -4.93 -4.48 -22.42
N SER A 202 -4.81 -5.60 -23.12
CA SER A 202 -5.98 -6.31 -23.67
C SER A 202 -6.95 -6.81 -22.60
N THR A 203 -6.51 -6.89 -21.33
CA THR A 203 -7.36 -7.24 -20.18
C THR A 203 -7.93 -6.06 -19.43
N VAL A 204 -7.55 -4.84 -19.80
CA VAL A 204 -7.96 -3.59 -19.14
C VAL A 204 -8.93 -2.83 -20.05
N PRO A 205 -10.21 -2.66 -19.69
CA PRO A 205 -11.17 -1.90 -20.49
C PRO A 205 -10.71 -0.49 -20.85
N GLU A 206 -10.00 0.21 -19.94
CA GLU A 206 -9.42 1.54 -20.19
C GLU A 206 -8.23 1.52 -21.18
N ALA A 207 -7.76 0.35 -21.60
CA ALA A 207 -6.70 0.12 -22.59
C ALA A 207 -5.39 0.90 -22.35
N ARG A 208 -5.08 1.22 -21.09
CA ARG A 208 -3.85 1.91 -20.68
C ARG A 208 -3.39 1.45 -19.30
N LEU A 209 -2.15 1.77 -18.98
CA LEU A 209 -1.67 1.71 -17.59
C LEU A 209 -2.30 2.86 -16.78
N ALA A 210 -2.52 2.65 -15.50
CA ALA A 210 -2.88 3.74 -14.60
C ALA A 210 -1.65 4.64 -14.36
N ASP A 211 -1.87 5.94 -14.31
CA ASP A 211 -0.88 6.87 -13.76
C ASP A 211 -0.83 6.69 -12.23
N PRO A 212 0.36 6.65 -11.59
CA PRO A 212 0.46 6.55 -10.13
C PRO A 212 -0.35 7.62 -9.37
N SER A 213 -0.56 8.81 -9.94
CA SER A 213 -1.36 9.88 -9.36
C SER A 213 -2.83 9.49 -9.18
N GLU A 214 -3.36 8.64 -10.05
CA GLU A 214 -4.74 8.15 -9.94
C GLU A 214 -4.93 7.33 -8.65
N LEU A 215 -3.90 6.56 -8.26
CA LEU A 215 -3.88 5.83 -6.99
C LEU A 215 -3.70 6.78 -5.80
N GLY A 216 -2.77 7.73 -5.92
CA GLY A 216 -2.51 8.74 -4.88
C GLY A 216 -3.76 9.55 -4.54
N GLN A 217 -4.54 9.97 -5.54
CA GLN A 217 -5.79 10.71 -5.34
C GLN A 217 -6.87 9.88 -4.65
N VAL A 218 -7.00 8.59 -4.99
CA VAL A 218 -7.92 7.68 -4.28
C VAL A 218 -7.50 7.52 -2.82
N VAL A 219 -6.21 7.41 -2.53
CA VAL A 219 -5.70 7.37 -1.15
C VAL A 219 -6.04 8.66 -0.42
N ALA A 220 -5.77 9.82 -1.01
CA ALA A 220 -6.10 11.11 -0.40
C ALA A 220 -7.61 11.27 -0.13
N PHE A 221 -8.46 10.81 -1.05
CA PHE A 221 -9.92 10.75 -0.85
C PHE A 221 -10.28 9.87 0.35
N LEU A 222 -9.75 8.66 0.43
CA LEU A 222 -10.02 7.72 1.52
C LEU A 222 -9.50 8.24 2.87
N CYS A 223 -8.47 9.08 2.85
CA CYS A 223 -7.95 9.76 4.04
C CYS A 223 -8.80 10.97 4.46
N SER A 224 -9.73 11.45 3.65
CA SER A 224 -10.53 12.64 3.93
C SER A 224 -11.77 12.35 4.78
N SER A 225 -12.46 13.41 5.22
CA SER A 225 -13.77 13.32 5.88
C SER A 225 -14.86 12.85 4.93
N ALA A 226 -14.73 13.05 3.61
CA ALA A 226 -15.69 12.59 2.61
C ALA A 226 -15.81 11.07 2.57
N ALA A 227 -14.77 10.33 3.00
CA ALA A 227 -14.75 8.87 3.07
C ALA A 227 -15.02 8.32 4.48
N SER A 228 -15.54 9.14 5.42
CA SER A 228 -15.71 8.74 6.83
C SER A 228 -16.65 7.54 7.03
N PHE A 229 -17.54 7.25 6.07
CA PHE A 229 -18.43 6.09 6.11
C PHE A 229 -17.95 4.90 5.26
N ILE A 230 -16.77 5.02 4.65
CA ILE A 230 -16.11 3.93 3.91
C ILE A 230 -15.16 3.21 4.87
N ARG A 231 -15.47 1.95 5.19
CA ARG A 231 -14.73 1.20 6.21
C ARG A 231 -14.70 -0.30 5.91
N GLY A 232 -13.52 -0.89 5.98
CA GLY A 232 -13.31 -2.32 5.80
C GLY A 232 -13.59 -2.82 4.40
N THR A 233 -13.37 -1.97 3.39
CA THR A 233 -13.58 -2.32 1.98
C THR A 233 -12.26 -2.43 1.22
N SER A 234 -12.31 -3.17 0.12
CA SER A 234 -11.23 -3.35 -0.84
C SER A 234 -11.66 -2.74 -2.17
N ILE A 235 -11.03 -1.64 -2.56
CA ILE A 235 -11.42 -0.81 -3.70
C ILE A 235 -10.44 -1.06 -4.86
N PRO A 236 -10.86 -1.70 -5.96
CA PRO A 236 -10.06 -1.79 -7.17
C PRO A 236 -9.86 -0.40 -7.80
N VAL A 237 -8.63 -0.14 -8.22
CA VAL A 237 -8.24 1.02 -9.04
C VAL A 237 -7.44 0.43 -10.20
N ASP A 238 -8.13 -0.11 -11.20
CA ASP A 238 -7.57 -1.06 -12.15
C ASP A 238 -8.07 -0.91 -13.59
N GLY A 239 -8.79 0.17 -13.89
CA GLY A 239 -9.33 0.44 -15.23
C GLY A 239 -10.39 -0.58 -15.68
N GLY A 240 -11.07 -1.22 -14.73
CA GLY A 240 -12.11 -2.21 -15.00
C GLY A 240 -11.58 -3.63 -15.28
N ARG A 241 -10.30 -3.88 -14.98
CA ARG A 241 -9.65 -5.17 -15.25
C ARG A 241 -10.25 -6.34 -14.47
N THR A 242 -10.56 -6.13 -13.19
CA THR A 242 -11.11 -7.19 -12.33
C THR A 242 -12.55 -7.51 -12.74
N GLY A 243 -12.84 -8.77 -13.07
CA GLY A 243 -14.18 -9.21 -13.51
C GLY A 243 -15.12 -9.55 -12.36
N SER A 244 -14.62 -9.69 -11.12
CA SER A 244 -15.43 -9.98 -9.94
C SER A 244 -16.11 -8.72 -9.38
N ILE A 245 -17.37 -8.84 -8.96
CA ILE A 245 -18.15 -7.80 -8.27
C ILE A 245 -17.93 -7.82 -6.75
#